data_7536d431327907a7efc2495440f53b34
#
_entry.id   7536d431327907a7efc2495440f53b34
#
_cell.length_a   1.000
_cell.length_b   1.000
_cell.length_c   1.000
_cell.angle_alpha   90.00
_cell.angle_beta   90.00
_cell.angle_gamma   90.00
#
_symmetry.space_group_name_H-M   'P 1'
#
loop_
_entity.id
_entity.type
_entity.pdbx_description
1 polymer ?
#
loop_
_entity_poly.entity_id
_entity_poly.type
_entity_poly.pdbx_seq_one_letter_code
_entity_poly.pdbx_strand_id
1 'polypeptide(L)'
;MVLEENWAVAPQRVLNFFSELDDGLPTAQGYSFGSCSVTVTPTQGQIGSIPIARSLIRFEGPEDQVRAIYQQFFLRFLSAGG
;
A
#
# COMPACT_ATOMS: atom_id res chain seq x y z
N MET A 1 0.86 4.62 -15.41
CA MET A 1 1.55 3.48 -14.84
C MET A 1 0.68 2.81 -13.80
N VAL A 2 0.66 1.50 -13.77
CA VAL A 2 0.02 0.72 -12.71
C VAL A 2 1.08 -0.19 -12.10
N LEU A 3 1.21 -0.15 -10.77
CA LEU A 3 2.12 -1.02 -10.03
C LEU A 3 1.30 -1.72 -8.95
N GLU A 4 1.33 -3.05 -8.96
CA GLU A 4 0.53 -3.84 -8.03
C GLU A 4 1.41 -4.88 -7.37
N GLU A 5 1.39 -4.94 -6.03
CA GLU A 5 2.20 -5.88 -5.27
C GLU A 5 1.44 -6.42 -4.07
N ASN A 6 1.74 -7.64 -3.70
CA ASN A 6 1.18 -8.29 -2.52
C ASN A 6 2.24 -8.30 -1.43
N TRP A 7 1.92 -7.69 -0.28
CA TRP A 7 2.85 -7.56 0.84
C TRP A 7 2.32 -8.28 2.08
N ALA A 8 3.23 -8.86 2.85
CA ALA A 8 2.90 -9.53 4.12
C ALA A 8 2.74 -8.50 5.24
N VAL A 9 1.89 -7.51 5.01
CA VAL A 9 1.59 -6.43 5.95
C VAL A 9 0.08 -6.33 6.07
N ALA A 10 -0.42 -6.20 7.29
CA ALA A 10 -1.87 -6.09 7.51
C ALA A 10 -2.42 -4.84 6.83
N PRO A 11 -3.61 -4.92 6.19
CA PRO A 11 -4.19 -3.78 5.48
C PRO A 11 -4.30 -2.52 6.33
N GLN A 12 -4.64 -2.65 7.61
CA GLN A 12 -4.77 -1.49 8.48
C GLN A 12 -3.45 -0.74 8.67
N ARG A 13 -2.35 -1.47 8.73
CA ARG A 13 -1.03 -0.84 8.85
C ARG A 13 -0.67 -0.07 7.59
N VAL A 14 -1.02 -0.62 6.42
CA VAL A 14 -0.79 0.05 5.14
C VAL A 14 -1.63 1.32 5.05
N LEU A 15 -2.90 1.23 5.40
CA LEU A 15 -3.80 2.38 5.38
C LEU A 15 -3.34 3.46 6.36
N ASN A 16 -2.88 3.07 7.55
CA ASN A 16 -2.37 4.02 8.53
C ASN A 16 -1.16 4.77 7.98
N PHE A 17 -0.27 4.08 7.29
CA PHE A 17 0.88 4.72 6.67
C PHE A 17 0.45 5.79 5.66
N PHE A 18 -0.47 5.43 4.75
CA PHE A 18 -0.91 6.40 3.75
C PHE A 18 -1.68 7.56 4.36
N SER A 19 -2.37 7.34 5.49
CA SER A 19 -3.09 8.41 6.19
C SER A 19 -2.14 9.46 6.77
N GLU A 20 -0.88 9.09 7.02
CA GLU A 20 0.11 9.99 7.58
C GLU A 20 0.81 10.85 6.53
N LEU A 21 0.66 10.51 5.25
CA LEU A 21 1.27 11.28 4.17
C LEU A 21 0.46 12.54 3.89
N ASP A 22 1.18 13.62 3.59
CA ASP A 22 0.55 14.89 3.23
C ASP A 22 -0.23 14.75 1.91
N ASP A 23 -1.27 15.56 1.75
CA ASP A 23 -2.08 15.65 0.54
C ASP A 23 -2.87 14.38 0.19
N GLY A 24 -2.90 13.40 1.08
CA GLY A 24 -3.68 12.20 0.87
C GLY A 24 -5.15 12.42 1.22
N LEU A 25 -6.04 12.06 0.30
CA LEU A 25 -7.48 12.12 0.50
C LEU A 25 -8.03 10.70 0.58
N PRO A 26 -8.78 10.35 1.63
CA PRO A 26 -9.31 9.00 1.75
C PRO A 26 -10.32 8.69 0.65
N THR A 27 -10.25 7.47 0.14
CA THR A 27 -11.21 6.94 -0.82
C THR A 27 -11.87 5.69 -0.23
N ALA A 28 -12.79 5.07 -0.98
CA ALA A 28 -13.49 3.89 -0.49
C ALA A 28 -12.54 2.73 -0.15
N GLN A 29 -11.42 2.60 -0.86
CA GLN A 29 -10.51 1.47 -0.71
C GLN A 29 -9.05 1.86 -0.49
N GLY A 30 -8.79 3.12 -0.21
CA GLY A 30 -7.41 3.57 -0.01
C GLY A 30 -7.30 5.07 0.06
N TYR A 31 -6.35 5.62 -0.71
CA TYR A 31 -6.05 7.06 -0.69
C TYR A 31 -5.76 7.56 -2.08
N SER A 32 -6.03 8.85 -2.28
CA SER A 32 -5.73 9.55 -3.53
C SER A 32 -4.72 10.66 -3.24
N PHE A 33 -3.69 10.75 -4.08
CA PHE A 33 -2.62 11.75 -3.96
C PHE A 33 -2.51 12.49 -5.29
N GLY A 34 -3.32 13.53 -5.46
CA GLY A 34 -3.39 14.23 -6.74
C GLY A 34 -3.88 13.30 -7.84
N SER A 35 -3.05 13.07 -8.86
CA SER A 35 -3.39 12.19 -9.98
C SER A 35 -3.04 10.72 -9.73
N CYS A 36 -2.46 10.41 -8.58
CA CYS A 36 -2.08 9.05 -8.21
C CYS A 36 -3.09 8.50 -7.20
N SER A 37 -3.53 7.26 -7.40
CA SER A 37 -4.41 6.59 -6.45
C SER A 37 -3.74 5.33 -5.93
N VAL A 38 -4.02 5.01 -4.66
CA VAL A 38 -3.53 3.81 -4.00
C VAL A 38 -4.73 3.04 -3.47
N THR A 39 -4.86 1.80 -3.89
CA THR A 39 -5.94 0.91 -3.44
C THR A 39 -5.33 -0.21 -2.62
N VAL A 40 -5.93 -0.50 -1.47
CA VAL A 40 -5.47 -1.56 -0.57
C VAL A 40 -6.57 -2.60 -0.45
N THR A 41 -6.28 -3.82 -0.90
CA THR A 41 -7.23 -4.93 -0.85
C THR A 41 -6.71 -5.99 0.12
N PRO A 42 -7.49 -6.36 1.15
CA PRO A 42 -7.08 -7.43 2.05
C PRO A 42 -6.95 -8.75 1.30
N THR A 43 -5.86 -9.46 1.57
CA THR A 43 -5.67 -10.81 1.07
C THR A 43 -5.24 -11.70 2.23
N GLN A 44 -5.21 -13.01 2.00
CA GLN A 44 -4.78 -13.95 3.02
C GLN A 44 -3.70 -14.84 2.48
N GLY A 45 -2.71 -15.11 3.34
CA GLY A 45 -1.71 -16.13 3.11
C GLY A 45 -1.73 -17.11 4.26
N GLN A 46 -0.94 -18.15 4.17
CA GLN A 46 -0.79 -19.13 5.23
C GLN A 46 0.65 -19.55 5.39
N ILE A 47 1.06 -19.75 6.64
CA ILE A 47 2.31 -20.45 6.96
C ILE A 47 1.87 -21.69 7.73
N GLY A 48 1.97 -22.85 7.08
CA GLY A 48 1.38 -24.06 7.64
C GLY A 48 -0.13 -23.92 7.73
N SER A 49 -0.69 -24.03 8.95
CA SER A 49 -2.12 -23.85 9.19
C SER A 49 -2.45 -22.47 9.78
N ILE A 50 -1.45 -21.59 9.89
CA ILE A 50 -1.64 -20.27 10.52
C ILE A 50 -1.99 -19.25 9.44
N PRO A 51 -3.18 -18.61 9.51
CA PRO A 51 -3.53 -17.56 8.57
C PRO A 51 -2.72 -16.30 8.85
N ILE A 52 -2.28 -15.62 7.77
CA ILE A 52 -1.51 -14.39 7.85
C ILE A 52 -2.23 -13.32 7.05
N ALA A 53 -2.45 -12.17 7.67
CA ALA A 53 -3.02 -11.02 6.97
C ALA A 53 -2.00 -10.46 5.97
N ARG A 54 -2.47 -10.23 4.74
CA ARG A 54 -1.66 -9.66 3.67
C ARG A 54 -2.44 -8.56 2.98
N SER A 55 -1.75 -7.75 2.20
CA SER A 55 -2.37 -6.66 1.46
C SER A 55 -1.94 -6.69 0.00
N LEU A 56 -2.90 -6.59 -0.90
CA LEU A 56 -2.64 -6.32 -2.30
C LEU A 56 -2.74 -4.82 -2.48
N ILE A 57 -1.63 -4.19 -2.88
CA ILE A 57 -1.55 -2.73 -2.96
C ILE A 57 -1.36 -2.37 -4.42
N ARG A 58 -2.27 -1.52 -4.93
CA ARG A 58 -2.24 -1.09 -6.32
C ARG A 58 -2.04 0.42 -6.37
N PHE A 59 -0.99 0.83 -7.07
CA PHE A 59 -0.66 2.23 -7.32
C PHE A 59 -0.98 2.54 -8.79
N GLU A 60 -1.71 3.61 -9.05
CA GLU A 60 -2.10 3.96 -10.41
C GLU A 60 -2.01 5.47 -10.60
N GLY A 61 -1.39 5.90 -11.69
CA GLY A 61 -1.24 7.31 -12.01
C GLY A 61 -0.03 7.57 -12.88
N PRO A 62 0.40 8.85 -13.00
CA PRO A 62 1.62 9.19 -13.71
C PRO A 62 2.83 8.49 -13.10
N GLU A 63 3.74 8.04 -13.95
CA GLU A 63 4.87 7.21 -13.52
C GLU A 63 5.70 7.86 -12.41
N ASP A 64 6.01 9.14 -12.54
CA ASP A 64 6.83 9.84 -11.54
C ASP A 64 6.14 9.91 -10.18
N GLN A 65 4.83 10.12 -10.16
CA GLN A 65 4.06 10.17 -8.92
C GLN A 65 3.95 8.79 -8.30
N VAL A 66 3.68 7.76 -9.10
CA VAL A 66 3.61 6.38 -8.62
C VAL A 66 4.93 5.97 -8.00
N ARG A 67 6.05 6.27 -8.66
CA ARG A 67 7.38 5.93 -8.14
C ARG A 67 7.68 6.65 -6.83
N ALA A 68 7.30 7.93 -6.72
CA ALA A 68 7.55 8.71 -5.51
C ALA A 68 6.77 8.14 -4.32
N ILE A 69 5.49 7.86 -4.50
CA ILE A 69 4.65 7.29 -3.43
C ILE A 69 5.11 5.88 -3.07
N TYR A 70 5.38 5.06 -4.09
CA TYR A 70 5.83 3.69 -3.88
C TYR A 70 7.15 3.65 -3.11
N GLN A 71 8.09 4.54 -3.42
CA GLN A 71 9.37 4.57 -2.73
C GLN A 71 9.22 4.86 -1.25
N GLN A 72 8.34 5.79 -0.89
CA GLN A 72 8.06 6.08 0.52
C GLN A 72 7.49 4.87 1.24
N PHE A 73 6.54 4.20 0.59
CA PHE A 73 5.95 2.96 1.12
C PHE A 73 7.00 1.87 1.27
N PHE A 74 7.79 1.64 0.24
CA PHE A 74 8.81 0.60 0.21
C PHE A 74 9.83 0.79 1.35
N LEU A 75 10.35 2.01 1.50
CA LEU A 75 11.34 2.29 2.52
C LEU A 75 10.77 2.10 3.93
N ARG A 76 9.50 2.49 4.12
CA ARG A 76 8.86 2.38 5.42
C ARG A 76 8.67 0.93 5.85
N PHE A 77 8.21 0.08 4.94
CA PHE A 77 7.87 -1.29 5.27
C PHE A 77 9.01 -2.29 5.06
N LEU A 78 9.94 -1.99 4.17
CA LEU A 78 11.12 -2.83 4.01
C LEU A 78 11.95 -2.82 5.29
N SER A 79 12.19 -1.66 5.87
CA SER A 79 13.00 -1.55 7.09
C SER A 79 12.23 -2.01 8.32
N ALA A 80 10.92 -1.81 8.37
CA ALA A 80 10.10 -2.19 9.51
C ALA A 80 9.68 -3.66 9.45
N GLY A 81 9.59 -4.22 8.25
CA GLY A 81 9.19 -5.61 8.04
C GLY A 81 10.32 -6.60 8.20
N GLY A 82 11.49 -6.07 8.40
CA GLY A 82 12.66 -6.90 8.63
C GLY A 82 12.57 -7.68 9.92
#